data_deb9f244a697b10ad292ed3fc13f79e9
#
_entry.id   deb9f244a697b10ad292ed3fc13f79e9
#
_cell.length_a   1.000
_cell.length_b   1.000
_cell.length_c   1.000
_cell.angle_alpha   90.00
_cell.angle_beta   90.00
_cell.angle_gamma   90.00
#
_symmetry.space_group_name_H-M   'P 1'
#
loop_
_entity.id
_entity.type
_entity.pdbx_description
1 polymer ?
#
loop_
_entity_poly.entity_id
_entity_poly.type
_entity_poly.pdbx_seq_one_letter_code
_entity_poly.pdbx_strand_id
1 'polypeptide(L)'
;MRRLPGILLLTGATLVVIVALLVSGLRLVLPHLDSWRPQLLAKIESTTGVPVNVSQVSASWQNFGPTLDVRDINASLKDGGHLKIKRVTLALDVWQSLLHLRWQFRDLTFYQLQFLTNTPISGGDSSQGLEANRFSDLFLRQFDHFDLRDSEVSFITLSGQRAELAIPQLTWLNGRNRHRAEGQVSLSSLNGQHGVMQVRMDLRDDDGLLNNGKVWLQADDVDVKPWLGDWLQQNMQLETARFSLEGWLTLTKGEFASGDIWLKQGGASWKGEKQQHQLSVDNLTAHVTQEKEGWQFAIPDTRIAMDGKPWPRGALTLAWMPEQDVGGTASKRSDELRIRASNLDLAAKIGRASCRERV
;
A
#
# COMPACT_ATOMS: atom_id res chain seq x y z
N MET A 1 16.27 -61.54 11.98
CA MET A 1 15.64 -60.24 12.23
C MET A 1 16.37 -59.31 13.24
N ARG A 2 17.55 -59.61 13.73
CA ARG A 2 18.27 -58.81 14.77
C ARG A 2 19.22 -57.71 14.19
N ARG A 3 19.43 -57.59 12.89
CA ARG A 3 20.36 -56.62 12.28
C ARG A 3 19.70 -55.27 11.88
N LEU A 4 18.40 -55.22 11.76
CA LEU A 4 17.66 -54.02 11.42
C LEU A 4 17.80 -52.85 12.42
N PRO A 5 17.69 -53.05 13.76
CA PRO A 5 17.83 -51.93 14.70
C PRO A 5 19.25 -51.37 14.74
N GLY A 6 20.29 -52.22 14.52
CA GLY A 6 21.67 -51.72 14.46
C GLY A 6 21.96 -50.86 13.23
N ILE A 7 21.44 -51.23 12.08
CA ILE A 7 21.57 -50.42 10.84
C ILE A 7 20.85 -49.09 11.00
N LEU A 8 19.64 -49.09 11.57
CA LEU A 8 18.87 -47.88 11.81
C LEU A 8 19.55 -46.90 12.80
N LEU A 9 20.14 -47.45 13.86
CA LEU A 9 20.97 -46.67 14.81
C LEU A 9 22.22 -46.10 14.16
N LEU A 10 22.92 -46.90 13.35
CA LEU A 10 24.12 -46.46 12.65
C LEU A 10 23.81 -45.34 11.63
N THR A 11 22.74 -45.51 10.81
CA THR A 11 22.31 -44.50 9.87
C THR A 11 21.84 -43.21 10.56
N GLY A 12 21.14 -43.32 11.68
CA GLY A 12 20.73 -42.16 12.48
C GLY A 12 21.95 -41.44 13.08
N ALA A 13 22.91 -42.18 13.65
CA ALA A 13 24.14 -41.58 14.19
C ALA A 13 24.98 -40.89 13.09
N THR A 14 25.11 -41.52 11.92
CA THR A 14 25.82 -40.94 10.79
C THR A 14 25.13 -39.66 10.28
N LEU A 15 23.82 -39.64 10.21
CA LEU A 15 23.05 -38.46 9.82
C LEU A 15 23.28 -37.30 10.81
N VAL A 16 23.22 -37.58 12.11
CA VAL A 16 23.48 -36.57 13.16
C VAL A 16 24.88 -35.98 13.04
N VAL A 17 25.89 -36.81 12.81
CA VAL A 17 27.27 -36.37 12.61
C VAL A 17 27.41 -35.50 11.37
N ILE A 18 26.81 -35.90 10.25
CA ILE A 18 26.81 -35.10 9.01
C ILE A 18 26.16 -33.73 9.24
N VAL A 19 24.99 -33.68 9.89
CA VAL A 19 24.27 -32.43 10.21
C VAL A 19 25.12 -31.57 11.15
N ALA A 20 25.75 -32.15 12.16
CA ALA A 20 26.63 -31.42 13.09
C ALA A 20 27.87 -30.83 12.38
N LEU A 21 28.46 -31.55 11.45
CA LEU A 21 29.59 -31.08 10.64
C LEU A 21 29.15 -29.95 9.69
N LEU A 22 28.01 -30.09 9.06
CA LEU A 22 27.44 -29.04 8.21
C LEU A 22 27.16 -27.76 9.00
N VAL A 23 26.51 -27.86 10.15
CA VAL A 23 26.22 -26.71 11.02
C VAL A 23 27.50 -26.05 11.51
N SER A 24 28.52 -26.86 11.91
CA SER A 24 29.81 -26.35 12.36
C SER A 24 30.55 -25.65 11.21
N GLY A 25 30.59 -26.25 10.04
CA GLY A 25 31.18 -25.64 8.84
C GLY A 25 30.49 -24.33 8.46
N LEU A 26 29.15 -24.30 8.48
CA LEU A 26 28.40 -23.11 8.21
C LEU A 26 28.71 -21.99 9.22
N ARG A 27 28.81 -22.29 10.50
CA ARG A 27 29.18 -21.32 11.53
C ARG A 27 30.58 -20.70 11.32
N LEU A 28 31.51 -21.44 10.73
CA LEU A 28 32.83 -20.91 10.38
C LEU A 28 32.82 -20.01 9.16
N VAL A 29 31.94 -20.26 8.19
CA VAL A 29 31.84 -19.50 6.93
C VAL A 29 31.03 -18.23 7.10
N LEU A 30 29.96 -18.26 7.90
CA LEU A 30 29.04 -17.14 8.09
C LEU A 30 29.70 -15.79 8.41
N PRO A 31 30.71 -15.68 9.31
CA PRO A 31 31.37 -14.40 9.58
C PRO A 31 32.16 -13.83 8.42
N HIS A 32 32.47 -14.63 7.39
CA HIS A 32 33.26 -14.23 6.23
C HIS A 32 32.40 -13.88 5.00
N LEU A 33 31.07 -13.84 5.15
CA LEU A 33 30.13 -13.56 4.05
C LEU A 33 30.31 -12.18 3.40
N ASP A 34 30.85 -11.20 4.14
CA ASP A 34 31.11 -9.87 3.56
C ASP A 34 32.16 -9.93 2.43
N SER A 35 33.08 -10.89 2.46
CA SER A 35 34.05 -11.09 1.37
C SER A 35 33.38 -11.53 0.05
N TRP A 36 32.18 -12.11 0.10
CA TRP A 36 31.42 -12.58 -1.06
C TRP A 36 30.39 -11.54 -1.52
N ARG A 37 30.30 -10.39 -0.85
CA ARG A 37 29.40 -9.29 -1.19
C ARG A 37 29.39 -8.93 -2.68
N PRO A 38 30.54 -8.73 -3.37
CA PRO A 38 30.53 -8.37 -4.78
C PRO A 38 29.84 -9.40 -5.68
N GLN A 39 30.04 -10.69 -5.37
CA GLN A 39 29.44 -11.78 -6.13
C GLN A 39 27.91 -11.88 -5.90
N LEU A 40 27.47 -11.65 -4.65
CA LEU A 40 26.07 -11.60 -4.29
C LEU A 40 25.36 -10.42 -4.98
N LEU A 41 25.97 -9.24 -4.98
CA LEU A 41 25.43 -8.05 -5.64
C LEU A 41 25.34 -8.25 -7.16
N ALA A 42 26.39 -8.78 -7.79
CA ALA A 42 26.35 -9.09 -9.23
C ALA A 42 25.24 -10.10 -9.58
N LYS A 43 25.00 -11.08 -8.69
CA LYS A 43 23.91 -12.05 -8.88
C LYS A 43 22.53 -11.39 -8.72
N ILE A 44 22.34 -10.52 -7.74
CA ILE A 44 21.11 -9.74 -7.55
C ILE A 44 20.87 -8.86 -8.77
N GLU A 45 21.86 -8.08 -9.20
CA GLU A 45 21.77 -7.22 -10.38
C GLU A 45 21.43 -8.01 -11.64
N SER A 46 22.07 -9.17 -11.87
CA SER A 46 21.75 -10.04 -13.02
C SER A 46 20.33 -10.60 -12.98
N THR A 47 19.75 -10.76 -11.79
CA THR A 47 18.40 -11.31 -11.61
C THR A 47 17.33 -10.23 -11.67
N THR A 48 17.58 -9.08 -11.04
CA THR A 48 16.62 -7.98 -10.93
C THR A 48 16.74 -6.94 -12.05
N GLY A 49 17.91 -6.85 -12.69
CA GLY A 49 18.22 -5.82 -13.69
C GLY A 49 18.48 -4.43 -13.10
N VAL A 50 18.55 -4.33 -11.76
CA VAL A 50 18.73 -3.06 -11.05
C VAL A 50 20.05 -3.08 -10.28
N PRO A 51 20.93 -2.10 -10.46
CA PRO A 51 22.15 -1.97 -9.70
C PRO A 51 21.82 -1.67 -8.23
N VAL A 52 22.28 -2.54 -7.35
CA VAL A 52 22.07 -2.43 -5.91
C VAL A 52 23.40 -2.22 -5.22
N ASN A 53 23.49 -1.20 -4.38
CA ASN A 53 24.62 -0.95 -3.51
C ASN A 53 24.27 -1.36 -2.08
N VAL A 54 25.20 -2.02 -1.40
CA VAL A 54 25.08 -2.48 -0.01
C VAL A 54 26.34 -2.13 0.74
N SER A 55 26.22 -1.51 1.91
CA SER A 55 27.38 -1.13 2.70
C SER A 55 27.99 -2.30 3.48
N GLN A 56 27.15 -3.16 4.04
CA GLN A 56 27.59 -4.25 4.88
C GLN A 56 26.67 -5.47 4.74
N VAL A 57 27.29 -6.65 4.66
CA VAL A 57 26.62 -7.94 4.74
C VAL A 57 27.24 -8.71 5.89
N SER A 58 26.44 -9.09 6.86
CA SER A 58 26.88 -9.91 7.99
C SER A 58 25.92 -11.08 8.19
N ALA A 59 26.44 -12.18 8.66
CA ALA A 59 25.63 -13.32 9.04
C ALA A 59 26.07 -13.87 10.38
N SER A 60 25.09 -14.30 11.13
CA SER A 60 25.28 -14.89 12.44
C SER A 60 24.38 -16.11 12.59
N TRP A 61 24.77 -17.01 13.47
CA TRP A 61 23.91 -18.12 13.84
C TRP A 61 23.08 -17.71 15.05
N GLN A 62 21.78 -17.53 14.87
CA GLN A 62 20.85 -17.18 15.94
C GLN A 62 19.81 -18.29 16.10
N ASN A 63 19.54 -18.66 17.35
CA ASN A 63 18.61 -19.74 17.68
C ASN A 63 18.93 -21.05 16.92
N PHE A 64 18.09 -21.44 15.98
CA PHE A 64 18.19 -22.74 15.25
C PHE A 64 18.59 -22.57 13.77
N GLY A 65 19.06 -21.40 13.36
CA GLY A 65 19.42 -21.17 11.95
C GLY A 65 20.32 -19.97 11.72
N PRO A 66 20.90 -19.85 10.52
CA PRO A 66 21.66 -18.69 10.12
C PRO A 66 20.73 -17.51 9.87
N THR A 67 21.11 -16.35 10.37
CA THR A 67 20.46 -15.06 10.13
C THR A 67 21.40 -14.16 9.36
N LEU A 68 20.95 -13.66 8.22
CA LEU A 68 21.64 -12.67 7.41
C LEU A 68 21.15 -11.27 7.81
N ASP A 69 22.07 -10.35 7.98
CA ASP A 69 21.83 -8.93 8.26
C ASP A 69 22.52 -8.11 7.17
N VAL A 70 21.74 -7.40 6.39
CA VAL A 70 22.20 -6.56 5.28
C VAL A 70 21.87 -5.12 5.59
N ARG A 71 22.84 -4.20 5.44
CA ARG A 71 22.67 -2.80 5.82
C ARG A 71 22.92 -1.84 4.68
N ASP A 72 22.20 -0.73 4.76
CA ASP A 72 22.27 0.42 3.86
C ASP A 72 22.19 0.01 2.38
N ILE A 73 21.09 -0.65 2.05
CA ILE A 73 20.79 -1.04 0.68
C ILE A 73 20.26 0.19 -0.06
N ASN A 74 20.86 0.49 -1.20
CA ASN A 74 20.43 1.58 -2.08
C ASN A 74 20.30 1.04 -3.51
N ALA A 75 19.18 1.33 -4.13
CA ALA A 75 18.92 1.01 -5.53
C ALA A 75 18.29 2.22 -6.21
N SER A 76 18.73 2.51 -7.43
CA SER A 76 18.15 3.54 -8.28
C SER A 76 17.31 2.86 -9.35
N LEU A 77 16.05 3.27 -9.47
CA LEU A 77 15.13 2.78 -10.47
C LEU A 77 15.27 3.59 -11.77
N LYS A 78 14.91 2.99 -12.90
CA LYS A 78 15.05 3.67 -14.21
C LYS A 78 14.06 4.81 -14.41
N ASP A 79 12.94 4.81 -13.69
CA ASP A 79 11.97 5.90 -13.66
C ASP A 79 12.40 7.11 -12.84
N GLY A 80 13.65 7.12 -12.35
CA GLY A 80 14.18 8.14 -11.45
C GLY A 80 13.74 7.94 -9.99
N GLY A 81 13.06 6.86 -9.68
CA GLY A 81 12.73 6.48 -8.32
C GLY A 81 13.94 5.96 -7.55
N HIS A 82 13.80 5.90 -6.23
CA HIS A 82 14.84 5.41 -5.33
C HIS A 82 14.27 4.43 -4.32
N LEU A 83 15.02 3.36 -4.08
CA LEU A 83 14.78 2.43 -2.98
C LEU A 83 15.96 2.50 -2.02
N LYS A 84 15.69 2.85 -0.77
CA LYS A 84 16.67 2.80 0.31
C LYS A 84 16.13 1.91 1.42
N ILE A 85 16.97 1.02 1.93
CA ILE A 85 16.60 0.16 3.05
C ILE A 85 17.73 0.22 4.06
N LYS A 86 17.44 0.68 5.26
CA LYS A 86 18.45 0.81 6.30
C LYS A 86 18.98 -0.54 6.75
N ARG A 87 18.09 -1.52 6.89
CA ARG A 87 18.45 -2.86 7.34
C ARG A 87 17.45 -3.89 6.84
N VAL A 88 17.96 -5.02 6.40
CA VAL A 88 17.17 -6.23 6.11
C VAL A 88 17.69 -7.36 6.95
N THR A 89 16.80 -8.04 7.64
CA THR A 89 17.14 -9.30 8.36
C THR A 89 16.42 -10.46 7.69
N LEU A 90 17.17 -11.52 7.43
CA LEU A 90 16.67 -12.73 6.80
C LEU A 90 17.10 -13.94 7.62
N ALA A 91 16.17 -14.64 8.24
CA ALA A 91 16.44 -15.84 9.02
C ALA A 91 16.02 -17.09 8.23
N LEU A 92 16.96 -17.99 8.00
CA LEU A 92 16.71 -19.26 7.32
C LEU A 92 16.18 -20.28 8.33
N ASP A 93 15.06 -20.93 7.99
CA ASP A 93 14.56 -22.09 8.71
C ASP A 93 15.20 -23.37 8.14
N VAL A 94 16.27 -23.82 8.80
CA VAL A 94 17.05 -24.99 8.36
C VAL A 94 16.19 -26.26 8.37
N TRP A 95 15.34 -26.43 9.39
CA TRP A 95 14.51 -27.62 9.53
C TRP A 95 13.40 -27.70 8.48
N GLN A 96 12.71 -26.62 8.28
CA GLN A 96 11.67 -26.54 7.25
C GLN A 96 12.29 -26.64 5.84
N SER A 97 13.45 -26.04 5.63
CA SER A 97 14.17 -26.14 4.35
C SER A 97 14.56 -27.57 4.05
N LEU A 98 15.01 -28.32 5.05
CA LEU A 98 15.37 -29.74 4.89
C LEU A 98 14.15 -30.63 4.65
N LEU A 99 13.05 -30.41 5.38
CA LEU A 99 11.82 -31.18 5.24
C LEU A 99 11.17 -31.00 3.87
N HIS A 100 11.18 -29.78 3.32
CA HIS A 100 10.53 -29.46 2.07
C HIS A 100 11.47 -29.46 0.86
N LEU A 101 12.78 -29.72 1.07
CA LEU A 101 13.84 -29.70 0.05
C LEU A 101 13.86 -28.38 -0.75
N ARG A 102 13.52 -27.27 -0.10
CA ARG A 102 13.57 -25.91 -0.66
C ARG A 102 13.95 -24.92 0.43
N TRP A 103 14.52 -23.78 0.03
CA TRP A 103 14.84 -22.71 0.97
C TRP A 103 13.57 -22.19 1.62
N GLN A 104 13.49 -22.29 2.94
CA GLN A 104 12.42 -21.74 3.75
C GLN A 104 12.98 -20.66 4.66
N PHE A 105 12.39 -19.47 4.60
CA PHE A 105 12.78 -18.36 5.43
C PHE A 105 11.77 -18.19 6.54
N ARG A 106 12.23 -18.05 7.78
CA ARG A 106 11.37 -17.84 8.95
C ARG A 106 10.95 -16.39 9.05
N ASP A 107 11.93 -15.49 8.93
CA ASP A 107 11.71 -14.06 9.10
C ASP A 107 12.45 -13.32 8.00
N LEU A 108 11.71 -12.53 7.24
CA LEU A 108 12.26 -11.51 6.36
C LEU A 108 11.69 -10.17 6.80
N THR A 109 12.51 -9.32 7.40
CA THR A 109 12.07 -8.03 7.90
C THR A 109 12.89 -6.92 7.28
N PHE A 110 12.18 -5.94 6.74
CA PHE A 110 12.73 -4.70 6.20
C PHE A 110 12.53 -3.59 7.23
N TYR A 111 13.60 -2.97 7.65
CA TYR A 111 13.59 -1.84 8.57
C TYR A 111 13.92 -0.56 7.83
N GLN A 112 13.10 0.46 8.03
CA GLN A 112 13.27 1.79 7.48
C GLN A 112 13.48 1.73 5.94
N LEU A 113 12.57 1.01 5.27
CA LEU A 113 12.50 1.00 3.83
C LEU A 113 11.89 2.34 3.40
N GLN A 114 12.58 3.05 2.52
CA GLN A 114 12.11 4.26 1.86
C GLN A 114 12.00 3.97 0.37
N PHE A 115 10.79 3.98 -0.13
CA PHE A 115 10.51 3.79 -1.53
C PHE A 115 9.94 5.08 -2.12
N LEU A 116 10.63 5.64 -3.07
CA LEU A 116 10.20 6.84 -3.78
C LEU A 116 9.97 6.49 -5.25
N THR A 117 8.75 6.68 -5.73
CA THR A 117 8.41 6.57 -7.14
C THR A 117 7.97 7.92 -7.71
N ASN A 118 8.35 8.19 -8.94
CA ASN A 118 7.91 9.36 -9.69
C ASN A 118 6.76 9.02 -10.65
N THR A 119 6.36 7.75 -10.70
CA THR A 119 5.25 7.31 -11.52
C THR A 119 3.94 7.56 -10.78
N PRO A 120 2.92 8.21 -11.38
CA PRO A 120 1.60 8.30 -10.78
C PRO A 120 1.02 6.90 -10.57
N ILE A 121 0.30 6.72 -9.46
CA ILE A 121 -0.49 5.51 -9.25
C ILE A 121 -1.76 5.63 -10.13
N SER A 122 -1.58 5.48 -11.42
CA SER A 122 -2.70 5.31 -12.36
C SER A 122 -2.68 3.87 -12.86
N GLY A 123 -3.76 3.15 -12.63
CA GLY A 123 -3.94 1.83 -13.18
C GLY A 123 -4.07 1.92 -14.70
N GLY A 124 -3.01 1.67 -15.43
CA GLY A 124 -3.15 1.50 -16.87
C GLY A 124 -2.03 2.05 -17.73
N ASP A 125 -0.80 1.63 -17.58
CA ASP A 125 0.08 1.52 -18.74
C ASP A 125 1.13 0.43 -18.49
N SER A 126 0.91 -0.71 -19.15
CA SER A 126 1.65 -1.96 -18.96
C SER A 126 3.06 -1.97 -19.61
N SER A 127 3.53 -0.89 -20.17
CA SER A 127 4.81 -0.85 -20.89
C SER A 127 6.02 -0.46 -20.03
N GLN A 128 5.82 0.14 -18.85
CA GLN A 128 6.89 0.41 -17.87
C GLN A 128 7.01 -0.71 -16.81
N GLY A 129 6.16 -1.73 -16.89
CA GLY A 129 5.96 -2.76 -15.87
C GLY A 129 7.06 -3.83 -15.75
N LEU A 130 8.04 -3.93 -16.66
CA LEU A 130 8.98 -5.06 -16.65
C LEU A 130 9.92 -5.08 -15.45
N GLU A 131 10.31 -3.93 -14.91
CA GLU A 131 11.19 -3.87 -13.74
C GLU A 131 10.39 -3.89 -12.43
N ALA A 132 9.28 -3.18 -12.38
CA ALA A 132 8.31 -3.32 -11.29
C ALA A 132 7.83 -4.77 -11.16
N ASN A 133 7.63 -5.47 -12.27
CA ASN A 133 7.25 -6.89 -12.30
C ASN A 133 8.32 -7.82 -11.72
N ARG A 134 9.61 -7.54 -11.93
CA ARG A 134 10.68 -8.40 -11.38
C ARG A 134 10.82 -8.25 -9.87
N PHE A 135 10.70 -7.03 -9.35
CA PHE A 135 10.66 -6.80 -7.90
C PHE A 135 9.40 -7.40 -7.28
N SER A 136 8.24 -7.20 -7.91
CA SER A 136 6.99 -7.79 -7.46
C SER A 136 7.07 -9.32 -7.43
N ASP A 137 7.62 -9.94 -8.47
CA ASP A 137 7.80 -11.40 -8.51
C ASP A 137 8.73 -11.88 -7.39
N LEU A 138 9.80 -11.15 -7.10
CA LEU A 138 10.70 -11.47 -5.99
C LEU A 138 9.94 -11.46 -4.66
N PHE A 139 9.27 -10.35 -4.36
CA PHE A 139 8.59 -10.17 -3.06
C PHE A 139 7.33 -11.02 -2.92
N LEU A 140 6.58 -11.21 -3.99
CA LEU A 140 5.28 -11.86 -3.93
C LEU A 140 5.32 -13.36 -4.21
N ARG A 141 6.39 -13.88 -4.83
CA ARG A 141 6.48 -15.30 -5.20
C ARG A 141 7.63 -16.06 -4.57
N GLN A 142 8.70 -15.39 -4.15
CA GLN A 142 9.88 -16.06 -3.59
C GLN A 142 9.88 -16.11 -2.07
N PHE A 143 9.17 -15.21 -1.41
CA PHE A 143 9.06 -15.20 0.04
C PHE A 143 7.66 -15.58 0.47
N ASP A 144 7.54 -16.51 1.41
CA ASP A 144 6.25 -16.92 1.98
C ASP A 144 5.64 -15.79 2.84
N HIS A 145 6.48 -14.97 3.48
CA HIS A 145 6.06 -13.77 4.21
C HIS A 145 7.21 -12.77 4.38
N PHE A 146 6.88 -11.53 4.61
CA PHE A 146 7.82 -10.49 5.02
C PHE A 146 7.13 -9.43 5.88
N ASP A 147 7.93 -8.75 6.68
CA ASP A 147 7.51 -7.63 7.52
C ASP A 147 8.16 -6.33 7.06
N LEU A 148 7.40 -5.25 7.07
CA LEU A 148 7.90 -3.88 6.98
C LEU A 148 7.82 -3.23 8.35
N ARG A 149 8.89 -2.54 8.75
CA ARG A 149 8.98 -1.81 10.01
C ARG A 149 9.50 -0.41 9.77
N ASP A 150 8.84 0.59 10.34
CA ASP A 150 9.23 2.00 10.27
C ASP A 150 9.57 2.45 8.84
N SER A 151 8.77 2.00 7.89
CA SER A 151 9.00 2.17 6.45
C SER A 151 8.15 3.32 5.89
N GLU A 152 8.51 3.80 4.70
CA GLU A 152 7.86 4.93 4.06
C GLU A 152 7.78 4.73 2.56
N VAL A 153 6.63 5.08 1.98
CA VAL A 153 6.41 5.06 0.54
C VAL A 153 5.96 6.44 0.09
N SER A 154 6.71 7.03 -0.82
CA SER A 154 6.39 8.32 -1.43
C SER A 154 6.02 8.12 -2.89
N PHE A 155 4.86 8.64 -3.28
CA PHE A 155 4.29 8.47 -4.61
C PHE A 155 3.58 9.75 -5.09
N ILE A 156 3.23 9.78 -6.36
CA ILE A 156 2.44 10.86 -6.94
C ILE A 156 0.95 10.46 -6.97
N THR A 157 0.10 11.28 -6.37
CA THR A 157 -1.36 11.09 -6.38
C THR A 157 -1.95 11.38 -7.75
N LEU A 158 -3.21 11.01 -7.96
CA LEU A 158 -3.96 11.34 -9.19
C LEU A 158 -4.08 12.84 -9.41
N SER A 159 -3.99 13.67 -8.37
CA SER A 159 -3.96 15.13 -8.45
C SER A 159 -2.57 15.71 -8.80
N GLY A 160 -1.56 14.85 -9.02
CA GLY A 160 -0.20 15.26 -9.33
C GLY A 160 0.63 15.69 -8.11
N GLN A 161 0.07 15.63 -6.91
CA GLN A 161 0.78 15.94 -5.68
C GLN A 161 1.58 14.75 -5.17
N ARG A 162 2.71 15.04 -4.52
CA ARG A 162 3.47 14.00 -3.81
C ARG A 162 2.82 13.71 -2.47
N ALA A 163 2.48 12.45 -2.24
CA ALA A 163 1.99 11.95 -0.97
C ALA A 163 2.99 10.99 -0.36
N GLU A 164 3.00 10.94 0.96
CA GLU A 164 3.84 10.05 1.74
C GLU A 164 2.96 9.18 2.64
N LEU A 165 3.22 7.89 2.60
CA LEU A 165 2.59 6.88 3.41
C LEU A 165 3.64 6.28 4.33
N ALA A 166 3.58 6.60 5.60
CA ALA A 166 4.40 5.93 6.60
C ALA A 166 3.78 4.58 6.96
N ILE A 167 4.62 3.57 7.09
CA ILE A 167 4.25 2.19 7.40
C ILE A 167 4.99 1.79 8.69
N PRO A 168 4.43 2.10 9.87
CA PRO A 168 5.03 1.71 11.14
C PRO A 168 5.21 0.19 11.23
N GLN A 169 4.21 -0.55 10.79
CA GLN A 169 4.24 -2.00 10.74
C GLN A 169 3.29 -2.54 9.68
N LEU A 170 3.79 -3.43 8.84
CA LEU A 170 2.98 -4.21 7.90
C LEU A 170 3.55 -5.63 7.79
N THR A 171 2.72 -6.63 7.97
CA THR A 171 3.03 -8.04 7.71
C THR A 171 2.37 -8.46 6.42
N TRP A 172 3.14 -9.06 5.53
CA TRP A 172 2.70 -9.57 4.23
C TRP A 172 2.87 -11.07 4.16
N LEU A 173 1.82 -11.77 3.76
CA LEU A 173 1.77 -13.22 3.63
C LEU A 173 1.46 -13.61 2.18
N ASN A 174 2.33 -14.40 1.59
CA ASN A 174 2.19 -14.89 0.23
C ASN A 174 1.71 -16.34 0.20
N GLY A 175 0.64 -16.60 -0.55
CA GLY A 175 0.25 -17.92 -0.97
C GLY A 175 0.56 -18.15 -2.44
N ARG A 176 0.09 -19.25 -3.02
CA ARG A 176 0.38 -19.59 -4.42
C ARG A 176 -0.16 -18.52 -5.39
N ASN A 177 -1.39 -18.06 -5.18
CA ASN A 177 -2.10 -17.04 -5.97
C ASN A 177 -2.97 -16.16 -5.07
N ARG A 178 -2.69 -16.09 -3.78
CA ARG A 178 -3.43 -15.29 -2.80
C ARG A 178 -2.44 -14.62 -1.86
N HIS A 179 -2.58 -13.32 -1.72
CA HIS A 179 -1.71 -12.47 -0.94
C HIS A 179 -2.52 -11.74 0.11
N ARG A 180 -2.04 -11.73 1.33
CA ARG A 180 -2.71 -11.05 2.45
C ARG A 180 -1.73 -10.11 3.13
N ALA A 181 -2.23 -8.95 3.51
CA ALA A 181 -1.45 -8.03 4.33
C ALA A 181 -2.30 -7.51 5.48
N GLU A 182 -1.65 -7.28 6.60
CA GLU A 182 -2.24 -6.66 7.78
C GLU A 182 -1.22 -5.74 8.43
N GLY A 183 -1.64 -4.54 8.78
CA GLY A 183 -0.73 -3.61 9.43
C GLY A 183 -1.32 -2.23 9.68
N GLN A 184 -0.43 -1.34 10.04
CA GLN A 184 -0.73 0.06 10.29
C GLN A 184 -0.02 0.92 9.27
N VAL A 185 -0.75 1.86 8.71
CA VAL A 185 -0.22 2.90 7.83
C VAL A 185 -0.64 4.26 8.36
N SER A 186 0.20 5.24 8.17
CA SER A 186 -0.09 6.62 8.53
C SER A 186 0.04 7.48 7.28
N LEU A 187 -0.98 8.28 7.03
CA LEU A 187 -0.90 9.32 6.03
C LEU A 187 0.00 10.41 6.58
N SER A 188 1.25 10.46 6.12
CA SER A 188 2.14 11.57 6.36
C SER A 188 2.19 12.45 5.12
N SER A 189 2.11 13.75 5.32
CA SER A 189 2.41 14.72 4.28
C SER A 189 3.58 15.56 4.76
N LEU A 190 4.24 16.25 3.84
CA LEU A 190 5.27 17.25 4.14
C LEU A 190 4.80 18.31 5.17
N ASN A 191 3.49 18.40 5.43
CA ASN A 191 2.85 19.37 6.33
C ASN A 191 2.49 18.79 7.70
N GLY A 192 3.08 17.65 8.12
CA GLY A 192 2.87 17.10 9.47
C GLY A 192 1.48 16.51 9.70
N GLN A 193 1.01 15.72 8.77
CA GLN A 193 -0.28 15.03 8.86
C GLN A 193 -0.27 14.01 10.01
N HIS A 194 -1.35 13.96 10.77
CA HIS A 194 -1.56 12.99 11.83
C HIS A 194 -2.75 12.11 11.52
N GLY A 195 -2.61 10.83 11.77
CA GLY A 195 -3.68 9.85 11.65
C GLY A 195 -3.11 8.48 11.34
N VAL A 196 -3.59 7.48 12.06
CA VAL A 196 -3.19 6.08 11.87
C VAL A 196 -4.35 5.33 11.26
N MET A 197 -4.08 4.60 10.20
CA MET A 197 -5.02 3.69 9.57
C MET A 197 -4.58 2.25 9.82
N GLN A 198 -5.53 1.40 10.15
CA GLN A 198 -5.35 -0.05 10.07
C GLN A 198 -5.76 -0.50 8.68
N VAL A 199 -4.94 -1.35 8.07
CA VAL A 199 -5.18 -1.87 6.72
C VAL A 199 -5.11 -3.38 6.76
N ARG A 200 -6.06 -4.03 6.10
CA ARG A 200 -6.05 -5.47 5.80
C ARG A 200 -6.33 -5.67 4.33
N MET A 201 -5.56 -6.50 3.70
CA MET A 201 -5.70 -6.81 2.27
C MET A 201 -5.80 -8.31 2.07
N ASP A 202 -6.65 -8.73 1.15
CA ASP A 202 -6.79 -10.10 0.67
C ASP A 202 -6.92 -10.05 -0.84
N LEU A 203 -5.80 -10.23 -1.51
CA LEU A 203 -5.64 -10.04 -2.95
C LEU A 203 -5.32 -11.37 -3.64
N ARG A 204 -5.66 -11.48 -4.92
CA ARG A 204 -5.46 -12.68 -5.74
C ARG A 204 -4.86 -12.34 -7.09
N ASP A 205 -4.09 -13.30 -7.60
CA ASP A 205 -3.52 -13.30 -8.95
C ASP A 205 -4.41 -14.14 -9.87
N ASP A 206 -5.56 -13.61 -10.29
CA ASP A 206 -6.46 -14.35 -11.18
C ASP A 206 -6.07 -14.16 -12.65
N ASP A 207 -6.01 -12.91 -13.13
CA ASP A 207 -5.64 -12.56 -14.51
C ASP A 207 -4.45 -11.59 -14.57
N GLY A 208 -3.72 -11.45 -13.49
CA GLY A 208 -2.58 -10.55 -13.29
C GLY A 208 -2.19 -10.49 -11.82
N LEU A 209 -1.10 -9.83 -11.53
CA LEU A 209 -0.55 -9.75 -10.18
C LEU A 209 -1.41 -8.82 -9.32
N LEU A 210 -1.90 -9.31 -8.16
CA LEU A 210 -2.70 -8.57 -7.17
C LEU A 210 -3.95 -7.87 -7.75
N ASN A 211 -4.51 -8.40 -8.82
CA ASN A 211 -5.52 -7.70 -9.60
C ASN A 211 -6.96 -7.88 -9.13
N ASN A 212 -7.23 -8.82 -8.24
CA ASN A 212 -8.57 -9.01 -7.68
C ASN A 212 -8.51 -9.16 -6.18
N GLY A 213 -9.52 -8.67 -5.47
CA GLY A 213 -9.62 -8.90 -4.04
C GLY A 213 -10.30 -7.80 -3.27
N LYS A 214 -10.03 -7.77 -1.97
CA LYS A 214 -10.63 -6.81 -1.04
C LYS A 214 -9.57 -6.15 -0.17
N VAL A 215 -9.76 -4.87 0.07
CA VAL A 215 -9.00 -4.08 1.02
C VAL A 215 -9.95 -3.53 2.06
N TRP A 216 -9.66 -3.78 3.31
CA TRP A 216 -10.32 -3.15 4.45
C TRP A 216 -9.40 -2.09 5.04
N LEU A 217 -9.98 -0.98 5.41
CA LEU A 217 -9.27 0.10 6.08
C LEU A 217 -10.14 0.68 7.21
N GLN A 218 -9.49 1.03 8.30
CA GLN A 218 -10.08 1.79 9.40
C GLN A 218 -9.13 2.91 9.78
N ALA A 219 -9.67 4.11 9.91
CA ALA A 219 -8.91 5.28 10.25
C ALA A 219 -9.61 6.07 11.36
N ASP A 220 -8.86 6.53 12.33
CA ASP A 220 -9.35 7.39 13.39
C ASP A 220 -8.72 8.77 13.25
N ASP A 221 -9.59 9.80 13.13
CA ASP A 221 -9.24 11.21 13.06
C ASP A 221 -8.17 11.55 11.96
N VAL A 222 -8.33 10.97 10.78
CA VAL A 222 -7.41 11.18 9.66
C VAL A 222 -7.66 12.52 9.00
N ASP A 223 -6.62 13.31 8.80
CA ASP A 223 -6.66 14.51 7.96
C ASP A 223 -6.60 14.14 6.48
N VAL A 224 -7.71 14.27 5.78
CA VAL A 224 -7.81 13.99 4.35
C VAL A 224 -7.58 15.22 3.47
N LYS A 225 -7.37 16.40 4.05
CA LYS A 225 -7.14 17.63 3.30
C LYS A 225 -6.03 17.51 2.25
N PRO A 226 -4.85 16.95 2.54
CA PRO A 226 -3.78 16.80 1.55
C PRO A 226 -4.14 15.91 0.35
N TRP A 227 -5.19 15.08 0.49
CA TRP A 227 -5.65 14.14 -0.53
C TRP A 227 -6.77 14.71 -1.42
N LEU A 228 -7.37 15.82 -0.97
CA LEU A 228 -8.45 16.49 -1.68
C LEU A 228 -7.92 17.42 -2.78
N GLY A 229 -7.19 17.03 -3.69
CA GLY A 229 -6.65 17.73 -4.85
C GLY A 229 -6.63 19.27 -4.81
N ASP A 230 -5.75 19.88 -5.55
CA ASP A 230 -5.57 21.34 -5.57
C ASP A 230 -6.83 22.12 -5.89
N TRP A 231 -7.69 21.55 -6.75
CA TRP A 231 -8.94 22.22 -7.15
C TRP A 231 -9.87 22.47 -5.96
N LEU A 232 -10.08 21.45 -5.11
CA LEU A 232 -10.94 21.59 -3.94
C LEU A 232 -10.34 22.55 -2.91
N GLN A 233 -9.02 22.46 -2.71
CA GLN A 233 -8.30 23.32 -1.76
C GLN A 233 -8.31 24.78 -2.20
N GLN A 234 -8.10 25.06 -3.48
CA GLN A 234 -8.07 26.42 -4.02
C GLN A 234 -9.46 27.05 -4.07
N ASN A 235 -10.47 26.31 -4.52
CA ASN A 235 -11.82 26.86 -4.70
C ASN A 235 -12.59 27.00 -3.38
N MET A 236 -12.35 26.14 -2.39
CA MET A 236 -13.04 26.17 -1.11
C MET A 236 -12.23 26.78 0.02
N GLN A 237 -10.93 27.11 -0.17
CA GLN A 237 -10.03 27.55 0.91
C GLN A 237 -10.16 26.68 2.15
N LEU A 238 -10.03 25.36 1.92
CA LEU A 238 -10.22 24.34 2.95
C LEU A 238 -9.17 24.48 4.07
N GLU A 239 -9.63 24.65 5.31
CA GLU A 239 -8.76 24.79 6.49
C GLU A 239 -8.51 23.45 7.15
N THR A 240 -9.58 22.70 7.41
CA THR A 240 -9.49 21.36 8.04
C THR A 240 -10.40 20.38 7.31
N ALA A 241 -10.01 19.10 7.30
CA ALA A 241 -10.84 17.99 6.81
C ALA A 241 -10.45 16.70 7.53
N ARG A 242 -11.05 16.44 8.68
CA ARG A 242 -10.69 15.30 9.54
C ARG A 242 -11.86 14.37 9.71
N PHE A 243 -11.62 13.07 9.50
CA PHE A 243 -12.67 12.05 9.55
C PHE A 243 -12.16 10.77 10.22
N SER A 244 -13.05 10.13 10.98
CA SER A 244 -12.91 8.74 11.38
C SER A 244 -13.77 7.90 10.47
N LEU A 245 -13.17 6.90 9.83
CA LEU A 245 -13.83 6.11 8.81
C LEU A 245 -13.47 4.63 8.89
N GLU A 246 -14.34 3.82 8.37
CA GLU A 246 -14.09 2.40 8.12
C GLU A 246 -14.62 2.06 6.72
N GLY A 247 -13.91 1.21 5.98
CA GLY A 247 -14.34 0.91 4.63
C GLY A 247 -13.84 -0.43 4.12
N TRP A 248 -14.58 -0.93 3.15
CA TRP A 248 -14.26 -2.10 2.35
C TRP A 248 -14.19 -1.69 0.89
N LEU A 249 -13.06 -1.97 0.27
CA LEU A 249 -12.78 -1.67 -1.11
C LEU A 249 -12.61 -2.98 -1.89
N THR A 250 -13.20 -3.06 -3.06
CA THR A 250 -13.08 -4.22 -3.96
C THR A 250 -12.27 -3.82 -5.18
N LEU A 251 -11.21 -4.60 -5.44
CA LEU A 251 -10.43 -4.50 -6.66
C LEU A 251 -10.88 -5.57 -7.66
N THR A 252 -10.96 -5.20 -8.93
CA THR A 252 -11.23 -6.09 -10.05
C THR A 252 -10.36 -5.68 -11.22
N LYS A 253 -9.58 -6.62 -11.76
CA LYS A 253 -8.64 -6.38 -12.86
C LYS A 253 -7.60 -5.29 -12.58
N GLY A 254 -7.17 -5.19 -11.32
CA GLY A 254 -6.19 -4.20 -10.89
C GLY A 254 -6.75 -2.80 -10.66
N GLU A 255 -8.05 -2.61 -10.89
CA GLU A 255 -8.73 -1.34 -10.69
C GLU A 255 -9.68 -1.41 -9.51
N PHE A 256 -9.90 -0.28 -8.89
CA PHE A 256 -10.90 -0.15 -7.83
C PHE A 256 -12.30 -0.21 -8.47
N ALA A 257 -13.09 -1.21 -8.11
CA ALA A 257 -14.41 -1.44 -8.73
C ALA A 257 -15.56 -0.87 -7.88
N SER A 258 -15.52 -1.12 -6.57
CA SER A 258 -16.57 -0.68 -5.65
C SER A 258 -16.07 -0.65 -4.21
N GLY A 259 -16.82 0.04 -3.35
CA GLY A 259 -16.55 0.05 -1.91
C GLY A 259 -17.71 0.58 -1.09
N ASP A 260 -17.68 0.18 0.16
CA ASP A 260 -18.56 0.68 1.20
C ASP A 260 -17.72 1.46 2.21
N ILE A 261 -18.01 2.72 2.41
CA ILE A 261 -17.30 3.61 3.32
C ILE A 261 -18.29 4.07 4.39
N TRP A 262 -17.93 3.84 5.62
CA TRP A 262 -18.65 4.32 6.79
C TRP A 262 -17.85 5.44 7.45
N LEU A 263 -18.34 6.67 7.33
CA LEU A 263 -17.84 7.82 8.06
C LEU A 263 -18.47 7.83 9.45
N LYS A 264 -17.72 7.46 10.47
CA LYS A 264 -18.22 7.36 11.85
C LYS A 264 -18.46 8.74 12.43
N GLN A 265 -17.44 9.58 12.31
CA GLN A 265 -17.44 10.95 12.83
C GLN A 265 -16.41 11.79 12.08
N GLY A 266 -16.68 13.07 11.93
CA GLY A 266 -15.71 13.98 11.35
C GLY A 266 -16.30 15.29 10.85
N GLY A 267 -15.48 16.07 10.16
CA GLY A 267 -15.90 17.31 9.59
C GLY A 267 -14.83 18.01 8.76
N ALA A 268 -15.28 19.04 8.08
CA ALA A 268 -14.43 19.93 7.32
C ALA A 268 -14.78 21.37 7.61
N SER A 269 -13.78 22.26 7.61
CA SER A 269 -14.00 23.69 7.70
C SER A 269 -13.30 24.40 6.55
N TRP A 270 -13.93 25.45 6.07
CA TRP A 270 -13.37 26.28 5.01
C TRP A 270 -13.75 27.74 5.20
N LYS A 271 -12.95 28.60 4.63
CA LYS A 271 -13.17 30.04 4.66
C LYS A 271 -14.07 30.46 3.51
N GLY A 272 -15.23 31.01 3.83
CA GLY A 272 -16.12 31.68 2.86
C GLY A 272 -15.79 33.18 2.73
N GLU A 273 -16.49 33.87 1.85
CA GLU A 273 -16.27 35.31 1.63
C GLU A 273 -16.50 36.20 2.88
N LYS A 274 -17.45 35.82 3.72
CA LYS A 274 -17.87 36.63 4.90
C LYS A 274 -17.70 35.93 6.23
N GLN A 275 -17.64 34.60 6.23
CA GLN A 275 -17.57 33.81 7.47
C GLN A 275 -16.92 32.46 7.19
N GLN A 276 -16.46 31.83 8.26
CA GLN A 276 -16.01 30.44 8.21
C GLN A 276 -17.23 29.53 8.17
N HIS A 277 -17.13 28.48 7.37
CA HIS A 277 -18.14 27.44 7.26
C HIS A 277 -17.62 26.14 7.82
N GLN A 278 -18.51 25.36 8.41
CA GLN A 278 -18.20 24.07 8.99
C GLN A 278 -19.21 23.01 8.54
N LEU A 279 -18.72 21.92 8.03
CA LEU A 279 -19.46 20.68 7.79
C LEU A 279 -19.13 19.69 8.90
N SER A 280 -20.14 19.11 9.52
CA SER A 280 -19.97 17.94 10.39
C SER A 280 -20.75 16.74 9.86
N VAL A 281 -20.15 15.56 10.06
CA VAL A 281 -20.70 14.27 9.62
C VAL A 281 -20.78 13.36 10.82
N ASP A 282 -21.89 12.64 10.97
CA ASP A 282 -22.10 11.65 11.99
C ASP A 282 -22.80 10.40 11.42
N ASN A 283 -22.12 9.26 11.48
CA ASN A 283 -22.63 7.96 11.02
C ASN A 283 -23.19 7.97 9.58
N LEU A 284 -22.40 8.43 8.61
CA LEU A 284 -22.76 8.45 7.21
C LEU A 284 -22.19 7.25 6.48
N THR A 285 -23.01 6.50 5.76
CA THR A 285 -22.58 5.41 4.87
C THR A 285 -22.58 5.91 3.42
N ALA A 286 -21.51 5.64 2.71
CA ALA A 286 -21.38 5.93 1.29
C ALA A 286 -20.99 4.65 0.54
N HIS A 287 -21.73 4.36 -0.54
CA HIS A 287 -21.38 3.32 -1.50
C HIS A 287 -20.69 3.96 -2.68
N VAL A 288 -19.48 3.50 -2.98
CA VAL A 288 -18.67 3.98 -4.09
C VAL A 288 -18.64 2.92 -5.17
N THR A 289 -18.90 3.29 -6.39
CA THR A 289 -18.88 2.38 -7.54
C THR A 289 -18.18 3.06 -8.70
N GLN A 290 -17.28 2.34 -9.35
CA GLN A 290 -16.70 2.79 -10.60
C GLN A 290 -17.70 2.56 -11.73
N GLU A 291 -18.03 3.61 -12.47
CA GLU A 291 -18.75 3.54 -13.72
C GLU A 291 -17.78 3.61 -14.90
N LYS A 292 -18.27 3.36 -16.12
CA LYS A 292 -17.42 3.28 -17.32
C LYS A 292 -16.48 4.48 -17.53
N GLU A 293 -16.86 5.65 -17.03
CA GLU A 293 -16.15 6.92 -17.28
C GLU A 293 -15.94 7.75 -16.02
N GLY A 294 -16.08 7.15 -14.81
CA GLY A 294 -15.91 7.92 -13.57
C GLY A 294 -16.36 7.17 -12.32
N TRP A 295 -16.76 7.94 -11.33
CA TRP A 295 -17.07 7.43 -10.00
C TRP A 295 -18.46 7.87 -9.57
N GLN A 296 -19.21 6.96 -8.98
CA GLN A 296 -20.48 7.27 -8.34
C GLN A 296 -20.39 7.02 -6.84
N PHE A 297 -20.83 8.00 -6.08
CA PHE A 297 -20.98 7.94 -4.63
C PHE A 297 -22.45 8.01 -4.28
N ALA A 298 -23.01 6.97 -3.69
CA ALA A 298 -24.38 6.92 -3.26
C ALA A 298 -24.45 6.93 -1.72
N ILE A 299 -25.09 7.93 -1.16
CA ILE A 299 -25.30 8.13 0.27
C ILE A 299 -26.80 7.99 0.52
N PRO A 300 -27.27 6.85 1.08
CA PRO A 300 -28.71 6.60 1.23
C PRO A 300 -29.37 7.48 2.29
N ASP A 301 -28.64 7.87 3.32
CA ASP A 301 -29.15 8.74 4.40
C ASP A 301 -28.09 9.76 4.80
N THR A 302 -28.33 11.02 4.46
CA THR A 302 -27.43 12.13 4.80
C THR A 302 -27.57 12.51 6.27
N ARG A 303 -26.51 12.26 7.05
CA ARG A 303 -26.38 12.68 8.45
C ARG A 303 -25.29 13.71 8.57
N ILE A 304 -25.60 14.90 8.07
CA ILE A 304 -24.66 16.00 8.04
C ILE A 304 -25.28 17.25 8.70
N ALA A 305 -24.44 18.10 9.24
CA ALA A 305 -24.85 19.44 9.66
C ALA A 305 -23.91 20.49 9.07
N MET A 306 -24.48 21.60 8.65
CA MET A 306 -23.77 22.75 8.11
C MET A 306 -23.90 23.93 9.05
N ASP A 307 -22.78 24.48 9.49
CA ASP A 307 -22.74 25.63 10.43
C ASP A 307 -23.60 25.38 11.69
N GLY A 308 -23.53 24.15 12.23
CA GLY A 308 -24.30 23.71 13.39
C GLY A 308 -25.79 23.41 13.11
N LYS A 309 -26.29 23.61 11.89
CA LYS A 309 -27.67 23.32 11.51
C LYS A 309 -27.76 21.95 10.82
N PRO A 310 -28.60 21.03 11.32
CA PRO A 310 -28.76 19.74 10.70
C PRO A 310 -29.33 19.90 9.29
N TRP A 311 -28.73 19.19 8.32
CA TRP A 311 -29.25 19.10 6.96
C TRP A 311 -30.44 18.15 6.91
N PRO A 312 -31.45 18.42 6.07
CA PRO A 312 -32.55 17.49 5.90
C PRO A 312 -32.09 16.11 5.48
N ARG A 313 -32.56 15.07 6.19
CA ARG A 313 -32.22 13.69 5.84
C ARG A 313 -32.77 13.32 4.46
N GLY A 314 -31.98 12.56 3.73
CA GLY A 314 -32.37 12.09 2.41
C GLY A 314 -31.24 11.38 1.68
N ALA A 315 -31.52 10.85 0.52
CA ALA A 315 -30.53 10.24 -0.32
C ALA A 315 -29.77 11.29 -1.14
N LEU A 316 -28.45 11.13 -1.22
CA LEU A 316 -27.58 11.95 -2.04
C LEU A 316 -26.76 11.02 -2.96
N THR A 317 -26.72 11.34 -4.24
CA THR A 317 -25.85 10.69 -5.21
C THR A 317 -24.97 11.73 -5.87
N LEU A 318 -23.66 11.47 -5.84
CA LEU A 318 -22.65 12.27 -6.51
C LEU A 318 -22.03 11.40 -7.60
N ALA A 319 -22.01 11.85 -8.84
CA ALA A 319 -21.27 11.19 -9.91
C ALA A 319 -20.24 12.17 -10.47
N TRP A 320 -19.00 11.75 -10.45
CA TRP A 320 -17.87 12.49 -10.97
C TRP A 320 -17.29 11.77 -12.19
N MET A 321 -17.19 12.49 -13.29
CA MET A 321 -16.61 12.03 -14.54
C MET A 321 -15.41 12.90 -14.87
N PRO A 322 -14.19 12.34 -14.85
CA PRO A 322 -12.98 13.07 -15.17
C PRO A 322 -12.93 13.44 -16.66
N GLU A 323 -12.14 14.45 -16.97
CA GLU A 323 -11.85 14.91 -18.32
C GLU A 323 -11.35 13.75 -19.19
N GLN A 324 -12.01 13.48 -20.32
CA GLN A 324 -11.52 12.52 -21.32
C GLN A 324 -10.86 13.27 -22.46
N ASP A 325 -9.63 12.88 -22.77
CA ASP A 325 -8.92 13.32 -23.98
C ASP A 325 -9.46 12.54 -25.18
N VAL A 326 -10.51 13.09 -25.81
CA VAL A 326 -11.02 12.56 -27.09
C VAL A 326 -10.05 12.99 -28.18
N GLY A 327 -9.14 12.10 -28.54
CA GLY A 327 -8.14 12.34 -29.57
C GLY A 327 -8.74 12.88 -30.85
N GLY A 328 -8.38 14.09 -31.22
CA GLY A 328 -8.67 14.75 -32.49
C GLY A 328 -9.62 15.94 -32.36
N THR A 329 -9.04 17.15 -32.45
CA THR A 329 -9.68 18.47 -32.58
C THR A 329 -10.49 19.02 -31.39
N ALA A 330 -9.77 19.75 -30.54
CA ALA A 330 -10.22 20.97 -29.82
C ALA A 330 -11.59 20.99 -29.10
N SER A 331 -11.97 19.92 -28.40
CA SER A 331 -13.01 20.02 -27.39
C SER A 331 -12.53 19.32 -26.10
N LYS A 332 -11.85 20.08 -25.26
CA LYS A 332 -11.59 19.67 -23.88
C LYS A 332 -12.94 19.59 -23.17
N ARG A 333 -13.42 18.39 -22.87
CA ARG A 333 -14.50 18.21 -21.91
C ARG A 333 -13.91 18.45 -20.53
N SER A 334 -14.43 19.42 -19.82
CA SER A 334 -14.10 19.65 -18.40
C SER A 334 -14.70 18.56 -17.54
N ASP A 335 -14.09 18.29 -16.39
CA ASP A 335 -14.65 17.42 -15.35
C ASP A 335 -16.13 17.73 -15.12
N GLU A 336 -16.96 16.69 -15.09
CA GLU A 336 -18.39 16.83 -14.84
C GLU A 336 -18.75 16.24 -13.48
N LEU A 337 -19.34 17.05 -12.61
CA LEU A 337 -19.90 16.61 -11.34
C LEU A 337 -21.42 16.67 -11.40
N ARG A 338 -22.09 15.53 -11.34
CA ARG A 338 -23.56 15.42 -11.24
C ARG A 338 -23.97 15.16 -9.80
N ILE A 339 -24.90 15.97 -9.30
CA ILE A 339 -25.44 15.87 -7.96
C ILE A 339 -26.93 15.60 -8.05
N ARG A 340 -27.38 14.52 -7.38
CA ARG A 340 -28.82 14.25 -7.20
C ARG A 340 -29.09 14.12 -5.70
N ALA A 341 -30.05 14.87 -5.20
CA ALA A 341 -30.48 14.80 -3.81
C ALA A 341 -32.00 14.69 -3.73
N SER A 342 -32.50 13.86 -2.82
CA SER A 342 -33.93 13.73 -2.55
C SER A 342 -34.50 14.99 -1.86
N ASN A 343 -33.69 15.64 -1.03
CA ASN A 343 -34.01 16.85 -0.32
C ASN A 343 -32.83 17.82 -0.42
N LEU A 344 -33.07 18.99 -1.04
CA LEU A 344 -32.11 20.09 -1.08
C LEU A 344 -32.70 21.27 -0.31
N ASP A 345 -32.02 21.68 0.78
CA ASP A 345 -32.36 22.95 1.42
C ASP A 345 -31.65 24.09 0.67
N LEU A 346 -32.38 24.73 -0.25
CA LEU A 346 -31.87 25.84 -1.02
C LEU A 346 -31.68 27.13 -0.19
N ALA A 347 -32.19 27.17 1.04
CA ALA A 347 -31.99 28.29 1.95
C ALA A 347 -30.60 28.27 2.63
N ALA A 348 -29.96 27.10 2.75
CA ALA A 348 -28.57 27.01 3.10
C ALA A 348 -27.77 27.53 1.89
N LYS A 349 -27.41 28.78 1.90
CA LYS A 349 -26.56 29.41 0.88
C LYS A 349 -25.21 28.72 0.87
N ILE A 350 -25.09 27.65 0.11
CA ILE A 350 -23.80 27.17 -0.41
C ILE A 350 -23.28 28.37 -1.21
N GLY A 351 -22.19 28.97 -0.77
CA GLY A 351 -21.61 30.14 -1.37
C GLY A 351 -21.62 29.95 -2.88
N ARG A 352 -22.11 30.92 -3.62
CA ARG A 352 -22.41 30.91 -5.04
C ARG A 352 -21.30 30.21 -5.83
N ALA A 353 -21.40 28.89 -5.97
CA ALA A 353 -20.84 28.22 -7.13
C ALA A 353 -21.61 28.78 -8.30
N SER A 354 -20.97 29.59 -9.10
CA SER A 354 -21.53 30.20 -10.29
C SER A 354 -21.86 29.08 -11.28
N CYS A 355 -23.05 28.48 -11.15
CA CYS A 355 -23.67 27.78 -12.23
C CYS A 355 -24.01 28.84 -13.28
N ARG A 356 -23.13 29.09 -14.24
CA ARG A 356 -23.50 29.68 -15.49
C ARG A 356 -24.37 28.68 -16.23
N GLU A 357 -25.69 28.78 -16.04
CA GLU A 357 -26.63 28.29 -17.01
C GLU A 357 -26.31 28.92 -18.38
N ARG A 358 -25.87 28.07 -19.31
CA ARG A 358 -26.04 28.39 -20.73
C ARG A 358 -27.35 27.74 -21.16
N VAL A 359 -28.35 28.57 -21.34
CA VAL A 359 -29.53 28.30 -22.15
C VAL A 359 -29.08 28.10 -23.60
#